data_d441113a7151adb13e6d5f37ec5bfbba
#
_entry.id   d441113a7151adb13e6d5f37ec5bfbba
#
_cell.length_a   1.000
_cell.length_b   1.000
_cell.length_c   1.000
_cell.angle_alpha   90.00
_cell.angle_beta   90.00
_cell.angle_gamma   90.00
#
_symmetry.space_group_name_H-M   'P 1'
#
loop_
_entity.id
_entity.type
_entity.pdbx_description
1 polymer ?
#
loop_
_entity_poly.entity_id
_entity_poly.type
_entity_poly.pdbx_seq_one_letter_code
_entity_poly.pdbx_strand_id
1 'polypeptide(L)'
;MNNEKQGKRPTVDMGALHPDLIVGIGGSAGALNAFKDLLDAMPSNTGFAFVIISHMNPIAISQLAEILLRLTKMTIMVASMGMPILPNHIYIIPPDSDLYIEKNNFKVISPR
;
A
#
# COMPACT_ATOMS: atom_id res chain seq x y z
N MET A 1 -11.00 -3.27 -34.33
CA MET A 1 -10.81 -3.53 -33.99
C MET A 1 -10.57 -3.66 -33.53
N ASN A 2 -10.42 -3.62 -33.55
CA ASN A 2 -9.98 -3.87 -33.01
C ASN A 2 -9.80 -3.89 -32.41
N ASN A 3 -9.60 -3.81 -32.23
CA ASN A 3 -9.18 -3.97 -31.53
C ASN A 3 -8.99 -3.77 -31.03
N GLU A 4 -8.90 -3.55 -30.79
CA GLU A 4 -8.68 -3.64 -30.36
C GLU A 4 -8.76 -3.56 -29.94
N LYS A 5 -9.05 -3.40 -30.27
CA LYS A 5 -9.14 -3.73 -29.89
C LYS A 5 -9.42 -4.03 -29.49
N GLN A 6 -9.68 -3.93 -29.83
CA GLN A 6 -9.73 -4.50 -29.42
C GLN A 6 -9.61 -5.09 -28.83
N GLY A 7 -10.23 -5.32 -29.00
CA GLY A 7 -9.97 -5.88 -28.43
C GLY A 7 -9.29 -6.16 -27.97
N LYS A 8 -8.90 -6.00 -27.73
CA LYS A 8 -7.91 -6.16 -27.14
C LYS A 8 -7.88 -6.23 -25.78
N ARG A 9 -7.70 -7.03 -25.29
CA ARG A 9 -7.60 -7.09 -24.05
C ARG A 9 -6.68 -6.94 -23.51
N PRO A 10 -6.94 -6.79 -22.86
CA PRO A 10 -5.77 -6.08 -22.54
C PRO A 10 -4.80 -6.94 -21.81
N THR A 11 -3.67 -7.04 -22.34
CA THR A 11 -2.56 -7.54 -21.58
C THR A 11 -2.32 -6.59 -20.44
N VAL A 12 -2.16 -7.13 -19.26
CA VAL A 12 -1.82 -6.31 -18.10
C VAL A 12 -0.36 -5.94 -18.19
N ASP A 13 -0.12 -4.67 -18.45
CA ASP A 13 1.23 -4.14 -18.40
C ASP A 13 1.50 -3.67 -16.98
N MET A 14 2.33 -4.41 -16.26
CA MET A 14 2.65 -4.07 -14.87
C MET A 14 3.30 -2.71 -14.76
N GLY A 15 3.98 -2.24 -15.80
CA GLY A 15 4.54 -0.90 -15.82
C GLY A 15 3.49 0.19 -15.84
N ALA A 16 2.27 -0.13 -16.32
CA ALA A 16 1.18 0.83 -16.34
C ALA A 16 0.35 0.81 -15.05
N LEU A 17 0.60 -0.16 -14.15
CA LEU A 17 -0.14 -0.27 -12.89
C LEU A 17 0.57 0.49 -11.79
N HIS A 18 0.66 1.80 -11.97
CA HIS A 18 1.27 2.66 -10.97
C HIS A 18 0.17 3.41 -10.22
N PRO A 19 0.34 3.61 -8.92
CA PRO A 19 -0.61 4.47 -8.21
C PRO A 19 -0.47 5.90 -8.71
N ASP A 20 -1.57 6.63 -8.69
CA ASP A 20 -1.57 8.06 -9.02
C ASP A 20 -0.81 8.87 -8.00
N LEU A 21 -0.77 8.38 -6.77
CA LEU A 21 -0.10 9.04 -5.66
C LEU A 21 0.27 7.98 -4.62
N ILE A 22 1.45 8.12 -4.05
CA ILE A 22 1.88 7.29 -2.92
C ILE A 22 1.87 8.18 -1.69
N VAL A 23 1.04 7.81 -0.72
CA VAL A 23 0.82 8.61 0.49
C VAL A 23 1.48 7.91 1.67
N GLY A 24 2.43 8.57 2.30
CA GLY A 24 3.07 8.04 3.49
C GLY A 24 2.30 8.44 4.74
N ILE A 25 2.06 7.49 5.62
CA ILE A 25 1.40 7.70 6.90
C ILE A 25 2.41 7.34 7.97
N GLY A 26 2.84 8.31 8.74
CA GLY A 26 3.87 8.06 9.75
C GLY A 26 3.58 8.78 11.04
N GLY A 27 4.42 8.48 12.05
CA GLY A 27 4.41 9.21 13.30
C GLY A 27 3.58 8.57 14.38
N SER A 28 2.78 9.39 15.06
CA SER A 28 2.11 9.03 16.28
C SER A 28 0.85 8.19 16.06
N ALA A 29 0.34 7.65 17.16
CA ALA A 29 -0.96 6.97 17.16
C ALA A 29 -2.08 7.87 16.65
N GLY A 30 -1.97 9.18 16.87
CA GLY A 30 -2.97 10.13 16.37
C GLY A 30 -3.05 10.18 14.86
N ALA A 31 -1.89 10.13 14.18
CA ALA A 31 -1.87 10.10 12.73
C ALA A 31 -2.52 8.82 12.20
N LEU A 32 -2.28 7.71 12.85
CA LEU A 32 -2.86 6.43 12.45
C LEU A 32 -4.38 6.42 12.66
N ASN A 33 -4.85 6.99 13.76
CA ASN A 33 -6.28 7.10 14.01
C ASN A 33 -6.96 7.98 12.97
N ALA A 34 -6.32 9.09 12.58
CA ALA A 34 -6.85 9.95 11.53
C ALA A 34 -6.94 9.21 10.21
N PHE A 35 -5.96 8.37 9.91
CA PHE A 35 -5.98 7.55 8.70
C PHE A 35 -7.13 6.55 8.72
N LYS A 36 -7.38 5.91 9.87
CA LYS A 36 -8.51 4.98 10.00
C LYS A 36 -9.83 5.68 9.74
N ASP A 37 -10.00 6.89 10.29
CA ASP A 37 -11.21 7.66 10.05
C ASP A 37 -11.36 8.01 8.56
N LEU A 38 -10.26 8.36 7.92
CA LEU A 38 -10.26 8.65 6.49
C LEU A 38 -10.66 7.44 5.67
N LEU A 39 -10.13 6.26 6.01
CA LEU A 39 -10.45 5.03 5.29
C LEU A 39 -11.93 4.69 5.37
N ASP A 40 -12.55 4.93 6.52
CA ASP A 40 -13.97 4.64 6.70
C ASP A 40 -14.84 5.48 5.79
N ALA A 41 -14.38 6.65 5.39
CA ALA A 41 -15.12 7.59 4.56
C ALA A 41 -14.71 7.56 3.08
N MET A 42 -13.59 6.94 2.76
CA MET A 42 -12.97 7.04 1.43
C MET A 42 -13.28 5.82 0.59
N PRO A 43 -13.58 5.99 -0.71
CA PRO A 43 -13.73 4.81 -1.58
C PRO A 43 -12.40 4.04 -1.68
N SER A 44 -12.50 2.75 -1.98
CA SER A 44 -11.32 1.89 -2.06
C SER A 44 -10.66 1.91 -3.44
N ASN A 45 -11.15 2.73 -4.35
CA ASN A 45 -10.67 2.77 -5.74
C ASN A 45 -10.15 4.14 -6.14
N THR A 46 -9.47 4.83 -5.23
CA THR A 46 -8.93 6.16 -5.52
C THR A 46 -7.76 6.13 -6.49
N GLY A 47 -7.12 4.99 -6.69
CA GLY A 47 -5.90 4.89 -7.48
C GLY A 47 -4.65 5.17 -6.66
N PHE A 48 -4.79 5.50 -5.39
CA PHE A 48 -3.66 5.82 -4.52
C PHE A 48 -3.12 4.55 -3.86
N ALA A 49 -1.85 4.60 -3.48
CA ALA A 49 -1.26 3.62 -2.58
C ALA A 49 -0.92 4.32 -1.27
N PHE A 50 -1.11 3.62 -0.17
CA PHE A 50 -0.80 4.15 1.15
C PHE A 50 0.29 3.31 1.79
N VAL A 51 1.25 3.97 2.42
CA VAL A 51 2.36 3.29 3.07
C VAL A 51 2.40 3.75 4.53
N ILE A 52 2.19 2.80 5.43
CA ILE A 52 2.21 3.08 6.87
C ILE A 52 3.63 2.86 7.36
N ILE A 53 4.26 3.95 7.79
CA ILE A 53 5.65 3.96 8.24
C ILE A 53 5.62 4.23 9.74
N SER A 54 5.59 3.16 10.50
CA SER A 54 5.55 3.25 11.95
C SER A 54 6.28 2.06 12.54
N HIS A 55 7.10 2.30 13.52
CA HIS A 55 7.87 1.24 14.16
C HIS A 55 6.94 0.43 15.06
N MET A 56 6.54 -0.75 14.59
CA MET A 56 5.64 -1.63 15.29
C MET A 56 6.24 -3.02 15.38
N ASN A 57 5.94 -3.73 16.47
CA ASN A 57 6.30 -5.13 16.57
C ASN A 57 5.35 -5.98 15.72
N PRO A 58 5.67 -7.27 15.48
CA PRO A 58 4.83 -8.11 14.63
C PRO A 58 3.39 -8.26 15.12
N ILE A 59 3.16 -8.27 16.43
CA ILE A 59 1.83 -8.38 16.97
C ILE A 59 1.01 -7.14 16.64
N ALA A 60 1.60 -5.96 16.80
CA ALA A 60 0.94 -4.70 16.50
C ALA A 60 0.61 -4.61 15.01
N ILE A 61 1.51 -5.08 14.15
CA ILE A 61 1.25 -5.11 12.71
C ILE A 61 0.05 -6.00 12.38
N SER A 62 -0.03 -7.18 12.99
CA SER A 62 -1.16 -8.08 12.76
C SER A 62 -2.46 -7.48 13.23
N GLN A 63 -2.46 -6.83 14.38
CA GLN A 63 -3.66 -6.17 14.90
C GLN A 63 -4.11 -5.03 14.01
N LEU A 64 -3.15 -4.23 13.53
CA LEU A 64 -3.47 -3.15 12.62
C LEU A 64 -4.05 -3.67 11.31
N ALA A 65 -3.46 -4.72 10.75
CA ALA A 65 -3.96 -5.30 9.51
C ALA A 65 -5.41 -5.77 9.67
N GLU A 66 -5.74 -6.40 10.79
CA GLU A 66 -7.11 -6.83 11.04
C GLU A 66 -8.08 -5.66 11.12
N ILE A 67 -7.67 -4.57 11.77
CA ILE A 67 -8.51 -3.38 11.87
C ILE A 67 -8.73 -2.79 10.48
N LEU A 68 -7.68 -2.67 9.70
CA LEU A 68 -7.76 -2.08 8.35
C LEU A 68 -8.64 -2.93 7.43
N LEU A 69 -8.59 -4.24 7.55
CA LEU A 69 -9.42 -5.12 6.74
C LEU A 69 -10.91 -4.89 6.95
N ARG A 70 -11.30 -4.39 8.13
CA ARG A 70 -12.70 -4.08 8.42
C ARG A 70 -13.11 -2.71 7.90
N LEU A 71 -12.15 -1.83 7.67
CA LEU A 71 -12.41 -0.43 7.31
C LEU A 71 -12.40 -0.20 5.81
N THR A 72 -11.75 -1.06 5.04
CA THR A 72 -11.59 -0.84 3.61
C THR A 72 -11.54 -2.17 2.85
N LYS A 73 -11.86 -2.08 1.57
CA LYS A 73 -11.72 -3.21 0.65
C LYS A 73 -10.38 -3.19 -0.07
N MET A 74 -9.52 -2.21 0.20
CA MET A 74 -8.19 -2.20 -0.39
C MET A 74 -7.38 -3.39 0.11
N THR A 75 -6.46 -3.84 -0.71
CA THR A 75 -5.54 -4.93 -0.35
C THR A 75 -4.51 -4.42 0.64
N ILE A 76 -4.29 -5.16 1.70
CA ILE A 76 -3.35 -4.79 2.76
C ILE A 76 -2.21 -5.78 2.76
N MET A 77 -0.98 -5.28 2.69
CA MET A 77 0.22 -6.10 2.61
C MET A 77 1.32 -5.54 3.49
N VAL A 78 2.16 -6.43 3.99
CA VAL A 78 3.41 -6.02 4.63
C VAL A 78 4.45 -5.90 3.51
N ALA A 79 5.08 -4.74 3.43
CA ALA A 79 6.03 -4.46 2.36
C ALA A 79 7.25 -5.38 2.45
N SER A 80 7.78 -5.77 1.30
CA SER A 80 8.98 -6.59 1.24
C SER A 80 9.87 -6.13 0.09
N MET A 81 11.12 -6.57 0.12
CA MET A 81 12.11 -6.19 -0.89
C MET A 81 11.61 -6.53 -2.29
N GLY A 82 11.66 -5.54 -3.17
CA GLY A 82 11.29 -5.72 -4.57
C GLY A 82 9.80 -5.74 -4.85
N MET A 83 8.97 -5.66 -3.82
CA MET A 83 7.53 -5.68 -4.01
C MET A 83 7.07 -4.45 -4.79
N PRO A 84 6.27 -4.62 -5.85
CA PRO A 84 5.75 -3.46 -6.57
C PRO A 84 4.70 -2.73 -5.74
N ILE A 85 4.63 -1.43 -5.94
CA ILE A 85 3.64 -0.59 -5.28
C ILE A 85 2.47 -0.43 -6.25
N LEU A 86 1.34 -1.01 -5.90
CA LEU A 86 0.16 -1.04 -6.77
C LEU A 86 -0.89 -0.05 -6.28
N PRO A 87 -1.74 0.45 -7.19
CA PRO A 87 -2.85 1.30 -6.78
C PRO A 87 -3.85 0.55 -5.92
N ASN A 88 -4.52 1.28 -5.04
CA ASN A 88 -5.58 0.75 -4.19
C ASN A 88 -5.08 -0.30 -3.21
N HIS A 89 -3.85 -0.12 -2.75
CA HIS A 89 -3.21 -1.00 -1.77
C HIS A 89 -2.74 -0.20 -0.58
N ILE A 90 -2.74 -0.84 0.58
CA ILE A 90 -2.15 -0.31 1.81
C ILE A 90 -0.98 -1.20 2.18
N TYR A 91 0.18 -0.60 2.34
CA TYR A 91 1.41 -1.31 2.70
C TYR A 91 1.83 -0.92 4.11
N ILE A 92 2.24 -1.90 4.89
CA ILE A 92 2.76 -1.68 6.24
C ILE A 92 4.23 -2.02 6.21
N ILE A 93 5.07 -1.13 6.72
CA ILE A 93 6.51 -1.41 6.79
C ILE A 93 6.75 -2.54 7.81
N PRO A 94 7.61 -3.53 7.49
CA PRO A 94 7.92 -4.58 8.44
C PRO A 94 8.72 -4.05 9.64
N PRO A 95 8.71 -4.78 10.76
CA PRO A 95 9.45 -4.33 11.94
C PRO A 95 10.94 -4.26 11.68
N ASP A 96 11.59 -3.34 12.33
CA ASP A 96 13.06 -3.17 12.29
C ASP A 96 13.60 -3.04 10.88
N SER A 97 12.86 -2.34 10.02
CA SER A 97 13.26 -2.18 8.62
C SER A 97 13.30 -0.72 8.23
N ASP A 98 14.25 -0.40 7.38
CA ASP A 98 14.27 0.87 6.67
C ASP A 98 13.59 0.67 5.31
N LEU A 99 12.93 1.70 4.84
CA LEU A 99 12.16 1.64 3.61
C LEU A 99 12.52 2.80 2.70
N TYR A 100 12.73 2.51 1.44
CA TYR A 100 12.69 3.55 0.42
C TYR A 100 12.05 2.98 -0.85
N ILE A 101 11.74 3.88 -1.78
CA ILE A 101 11.04 3.51 -3.00
C ILE A 101 11.93 3.81 -4.18
N GLU A 102 12.07 2.84 -5.05
CA GLU A 102 12.86 2.98 -6.25
C GLU A 102 12.12 2.34 -7.41
N LYS A 103 11.91 3.10 -8.49
CA LYS A 103 11.24 2.61 -9.68
C LYS A 103 9.88 1.98 -9.37
N ASN A 104 9.15 2.59 -8.46
CA ASN A 104 7.82 2.16 -8.03
C ASN A 104 7.81 0.81 -7.32
N ASN A 105 8.94 0.40 -6.78
CA ASN A 105 9.06 -0.82 -5.98
C ASN A 105 9.64 -0.48 -4.62
N PHE A 106 9.30 -1.30 -3.63
CA PHE A 106 9.88 -1.16 -2.31
C PHE A 106 11.29 -1.72 -2.27
N LYS A 107 12.15 -0.98 -1.61
CA LYS A 107 13.47 -1.46 -1.20
C LYS A 107 13.46 -1.45 0.31
N VAL A 108 13.26 -2.61 0.88
CA VAL A 108 13.18 -2.78 2.32
C VAL A 108 14.50 -3.34 2.82
N ILE A 109 15.14 -2.62 3.71
CA ILE A 109 16.42 -3.04 4.28
C ILE A 109 16.19 -3.30 5.75
N SER A 110 16.43 -4.54 6.17
CA SER A 110 16.35 -4.89 7.58
C SER A 110 17.65 -4.55 8.23
N PRO A 111 17.67 -3.67 9.24
CA PRO A 111 18.87 -3.49 10.03
C PRO A 111 19.15 -4.79 10.78
N ARG A 112 20.38 -5.05 11.03
CA ARG A 112 20.79 -6.30 11.70
C ARG A 112 20.17 -6.46 13.05
#